data_8fae4e7a16fd8c223262222e17236633
#
_entry.id   8fae4e7a16fd8c223262222e17236633
#
_cell.length_a   1.000
_cell.length_b   1.000
_cell.length_c   1.000
_cell.angle_alpha   90.00
_cell.angle_beta   90.00
_cell.angle_gamma   90.00
#
_symmetry.space_group_name_H-M   'P 1'
#
loop_
_entity.id
_entity.type
_entity.pdbx_description
1 polymer ?
#
loop_
_entity_poly.entity_id
_entity_poly.type
_entity_poly.pdbx_seq_one_letter_code
_entity_poly.pdbx_strand_id
1 'polypeptide(L)'
;LHEERFRALSENERPTLFIDEFRQPCPTENVADFLVELCDRNDCRGLFHWAGGQRLSRFQIGNQLLDHFGLPRLSIDQAALAKNPRFSKRPPDLTFDTSTLQGRLKTRPTSFTDHLDSLIVPKQFRDWYHSL
;
A
#
# COMPACT_ATOMS: atom_id res chain seq x y z
N LEU A 1 -3.24 -6.65 3.13
CA LEU A 1 -2.41 -6.56 1.91
C LEU A 1 -1.10 -7.34 2.04
N HIS A 2 -0.25 -7.06 3.05
CA HIS A 2 1.02 -7.79 3.21
C HIS A 2 0.83 -9.22 3.69
N GLU A 3 -0.14 -9.53 4.57
CA GLU A 3 -0.44 -10.90 5.01
C GLU A 3 -0.79 -11.85 3.86
N GLU A 4 -1.58 -11.41 2.90
CA GLU A 4 -1.91 -12.20 1.70
C GLU A 4 -0.66 -12.55 0.89
N ARG A 5 0.34 -11.64 0.87
CA ARG A 5 1.62 -11.87 0.19
C ARG A 5 2.44 -12.92 0.93
N PHE A 6 2.55 -12.79 2.26
CA PHE A 6 3.24 -13.79 3.07
C PHE A 6 2.62 -15.18 2.93
N ARG A 7 1.28 -15.26 2.87
CA ARG A 7 0.58 -16.52 2.65
C ARG A 7 0.96 -17.14 1.30
N ALA A 8 0.83 -16.42 0.20
CA ALA A 8 1.19 -16.93 -1.13
C ALA A 8 2.64 -17.41 -1.18
N LEU A 9 3.56 -16.63 -0.63
CA LEU A 9 4.99 -16.98 -0.62
C LEU A 9 5.28 -18.21 0.26
N SER A 10 4.63 -18.35 1.41
CA SER A 10 4.79 -19.53 2.28
C SER A 10 4.23 -20.81 1.66
N GLU A 11 3.28 -20.68 0.74
CA GLU A 11 2.70 -21.78 -0.04
C GLU A 11 3.46 -22.02 -1.38
N ASN A 12 4.65 -21.38 -1.55
CA ASN A 12 5.44 -21.40 -2.79
C ASN A 12 4.69 -20.90 -4.02
N GLU A 13 3.68 -20.07 -3.83
CA GLU A 13 2.96 -19.43 -4.91
C GLU A 13 3.69 -18.16 -5.36
N ARG A 14 3.59 -17.87 -6.67
CA ARG A 14 4.11 -16.63 -7.26
C ARG A 14 2.93 -15.72 -7.63
N PRO A 15 2.53 -14.81 -6.73
CA PRO A 15 1.41 -13.94 -7.00
C PRO A 15 1.73 -12.97 -8.14
N THR A 16 0.80 -12.86 -9.10
CA THR A 16 0.91 -11.91 -10.21
C THR A 16 0.44 -10.54 -9.78
N LEU A 17 1.29 -9.51 -9.97
CA LEU A 17 1.03 -8.13 -9.63
C LEU A 17 0.99 -7.24 -10.87
N PHE A 18 0.03 -6.32 -10.91
CA PHE A 18 -0.16 -5.45 -12.07
C PHE A 18 0.74 -4.21 -12.02
N ILE A 19 1.38 -3.91 -13.15
CA ILE A 19 2.25 -2.73 -13.33
C ILE A 19 1.46 -1.45 -13.57
N ASP A 20 0.21 -1.57 -13.99
CA ASP A 20 -0.72 -0.51 -14.39
C ASP A 20 -1.97 -0.43 -13.50
N GLU A 21 -1.93 -1.03 -12.31
CA GLU A 21 -2.95 -0.92 -11.26
C GLU A 21 -2.38 -0.09 -10.09
N PHE A 22 -2.78 1.19 -10.01
CA PHE A 22 -2.22 2.15 -9.05
C PHE A 22 -3.04 2.29 -7.78
N ARG A 23 -2.34 2.48 -6.66
CA ARG A 23 -2.89 2.66 -5.31
C ARG A 23 -2.03 3.66 -4.52
N GLN A 24 -2.60 4.19 -3.45
CA GLN A 24 -1.89 5.03 -2.47
C GLN A 24 -2.03 4.39 -1.08
N PRO A 25 -1.18 3.40 -0.74
CA PRO A 25 -1.22 2.78 0.59
C PRO A 25 -1.05 3.82 1.70
N CYS A 26 -1.91 3.75 2.70
CA CYS A 26 -1.89 4.63 3.85
C CYS A 26 -1.92 3.80 5.13
N PRO A 27 -1.04 4.05 6.11
CA PRO A 27 -1.12 3.42 7.41
C PRO A 27 -2.38 3.82 8.17
N THR A 28 -2.94 2.92 8.94
CA THR A 28 -4.12 3.19 9.77
C THR A 28 -3.88 4.30 10.78
N GLU A 29 -2.69 4.34 11.36
CA GLU A 29 -2.24 5.35 12.31
C GLU A 29 -2.25 6.74 11.66
N ASN A 30 -1.76 6.87 10.43
CA ASN A 30 -1.79 8.14 9.70
C ASN A 30 -3.22 8.61 9.39
N VAL A 31 -4.14 7.67 9.12
CA VAL A 31 -5.57 8.01 8.99
C VAL A 31 -6.15 8.47 10.33
N ALA A 32 -5.78 7.82 11.43
CA ALA A 32 -6.24 8.20 12.77
C ALA A 32 -5.75 9.60 13.14
N ASP A 33 -4.47 9.90 12.95
CA ASP A 33 -3.89 11.23 13.21
C ASP A 33 -4.59 12.32 12.41
N PHE A 34 -4.85 12.04 11.12
CA PHE A 34 -5.60 12.94 10.26
C PHE A 34 -7.01 13.21 10.80
N LEU A 35 -7.74 12.17 11.20
CA LEU A 35 -9.10 12.32 11.75
C LEU A 35 -9.13 13.08 13.06
N VAL A 36 -8.17 12.80 13.97
CA VAL A 36 -8.05 13.52 15.24
C VAL A 36 -7.78 14.99 14.99
N GLU A 37 -6.83 15.33 14.10
CA GLU A 37 -6.56 16.72 13.76
C GLU A 37 -7.77 17.43 13.17
N LEU A 38 -8.56 16.75 12.29
CA LEU A 38 -9.78 17.32 11.74
C LEU A 38 -10.83 17.66 12.79
N CYS A 39 -10.92 16.89 13.88
CA CYS A 39 -11.87 17.18 14.96
C CYS A 39 -11.59 18.53 15.61
N ASP A 40 -10.35 19.00 15.62
CA ASP A 40 -9.94 20.28 16.19
C ASP A 40 -9.96 21.44 15.16
N ARG A 41 -10.33 21.14 13.90
CA ARG A 41 -10.23 22.09 12.78
C ARG A 41 -11.62 22.50 12.27
N ASN A 42 -12.23 23.45 12.98
CA ASN A 42 -13.55 24.01 12.62
C ASN A 42 -13.58 24.77 11.27
N ASP A 43 -12.40 25.14 10.77
CA ASP A 43 -12.21 25.79 9.46
C ASP A 43 -12.15 24.79 8.29
N CYS A 44 -11.99 23.50 8.56
CA CYS A 44 -12.01 22.44 7.57
C CYS A 44 -13.42 21.90 7.40
N ARG A 45 -14.13 22.36 6.35
CA ARG A 45 -15.49 21.92 6.03
C ARG A 45 -15.57 21.44 4.60
N GLY A 46 -16.43 20.47 4.34
CA GLY A 46 -16.65 19.91 3.01
C GLY A 46 -16.16 18.46 2.89
N LEU A 47 -16.01 18.00 1.65
CA LEU A 47 -15.49 16.68 1.32
C LEU A 47 -13.97 16.75 1.15
N PHE A 48 -13.26 15.89 1.86
CA PHE A 48 -11.82 15.74 1.74
C PHE A 48 -11.46 14.31 1.43
N HIS A 49 -10.36 14.14 0.69
CA HIS A 49 -9.75 12.84 0.43
C HIS A 49 -8.43 12.74 1.20
N TRP A 50 -8.20 11.58 1.81
CA TRP A 50 -6.95 11.25 2.47
C TRP A 50 -6.42 9.93 1.96
N ALA A 51 -5.14 9.87 1.65
CA ALA A 51 -4.45 8.69 1.16
C ALA A 51 -2.97 8.78 1.49
N GLY A 52 -2.20 7.71 1.24
CA GLY A 52 -0.75 7.72 1.42
C GLY A 52 -0.05 8.72 0.49
N GLY A 53 1.17 9.09 0.86
CA GLY A 53 1.97 10.09 0.15
C GLY A 53 2.54 9.64 -1.20
N GLN A 54 2.41 8.36 -1.56
CA GLN A 54 2.97 7.81 -2.79
C GLN A 54 1.93 7.07 -3.63
N ARG A 55 1.88 7.42 -4.92
CA ARG A 55 1.13 6.68 -5.94
C ARG A 55 2.03 5.57 -6.48
N LEU A 56 1.67 4.32 -6.22
CA LEU A 56 2.47 3.15 -6.58
C LEU A 56 1.62 2.11 -7.31
N SER A 57 2.19 1.43 -8.31
CA SER A 57 1.55 0.25 -8.88
C SER A 57 1.59 -0.91 -7.88
N ARG A 58 0.67 -1.88 -8.06
CA ARG A 58 0.66 -3.10 -7.25
C ARG A 58 2.00 -3.84 -7.31
N PHE A 59 2.64 -3.83 -8.48
CA PHE A 59 3.96 -4.43 -8.66
C PHE A 59 5.06 -3.68 -7.91
N GLN A 60 5.04 -2.33 -7.93
CA GLN A 60 5.99 -1.52 -7.15
C GLN A 60 5.82 -1.74 -5.64
N ILE A 61 4.57 -1.80 -5.15
CA ILE A 61 4.26 -2.12 -3.74
C ILE A 61 4.83 -3.51 -3.38
N GLY A 62 4.63 -4.51 -4.26
CA GLY A 62 5.15 -5.86 -4.05
C GLY A 62 6.67 -5.90 -3.95
N ASN A 63 7.37 -5.25 -4.88
CA ASN A 63 8.84 -5.19 -4.86
C ASN A 63 9.38 -4.51 -3.60
N GLN A 64 8.80 -3.37 -3.19
CA GLN A 64 9.23 -2.68 -1.98
C GLN A 64 9.02 -3.53 -0.72
N LEU A 65 7.92 -4.31 -0.66
CA LEU A 65 7.71 -5.27 0.43
C LEU A 65 8.75 -6.38 0.43
N LEU A 66 9.04 -6.97 -0.74
CA LEU A 66 10.06 -8.02 -0.85
C LEU A 66 11.44 -7.50 -0.44
N ASP A 67 11.83 -6.32 -0.94
CA ASP A 67 13.12 -5.69 -0.58
C ASP A 67 13.21 -5.42 0.92
N HIS A 68 12.15 -4.88 1.53
CA HIS A 68 12.12 -4.58 2.97
C HIS A 68 12.29 -5.84 3.83
N PHE A 69 11.67 -6.95 3.45
CA PHE A 69 11.78 -8.21 4.17
C PHE A 69 12.92 -9.11 3.68
N GLY A 70 13.81 -8.63 2.78
CA GLY A 70 14.93 -9.41 2.26
C GLY A 70 14.52 -10.62 1.41
N LEU A 71 13.32 -10.59 0.82
CA LEU A 71 12.78 -11.69 0.02
C LEU A 71 13.13 -11.52 -1.47
N PRO A 72 13.34 -12.63 -2.23
CA PRO A 72 13.71 -12.54 -3.64
C PRO A 72 12.62 -11.86 -4.48
N ARG A 73 12.99 -10.88 -5.31
CA ARG A 73 12.05 -10.22 -6.25
C ARG A 73 11.43 -11.19 -7.26
N LEU A 74 12.10 -12.30 -7.56
CA LEU A 74 11.57 -13.35 -8.43
C LEU A 74 10.39 -14.12 -7.81
N SER A 75 10.06 -13.85 -6.55
CA SER A 75 8.91 -14.46 -5.88
C SER A 75 7.56 -13.88 -6.31
N ILE A 76 7.55 -12.86 -7.17
CA ILE A 76 6.34 -12.29 -7.76
C ILE A 76 6.47 -12.18 -9.28
N ASP A 77 5.34 -12.33 -9.97
CA ASP A 77 5.24 -12.13 -11.41
C ASP A 77 4.59 -10.79 -11.72
N GLN A 78 5.00 -10.18 -12.83
CA GLN A 78 4.38 -8.94 -13.33
C GLN A 78 3.38 -9.22 -14.46
N ALA A 79 2.31 -8.43 -14.51
CA ALA A 79 1.37 -8.44 -15.62
C ALA A 79 0.82 -7.03 -15.89
N ALA A 80 0.21 -6.84 -17.05
CA ALA A 80 -0.57 -5.65 -17.33
C ALA A 80 -2.07 -5.94 -17.13
N LEU A 81 -2.72 -5.13 -16.30
CA LEU A 81 -4.15 -5.22 -16.04
C LEU A 81 -4.95 -5.06 -17.34
N ALA A 82 -4.56 -4.10 -18.18
CA ALA A 82 -5.19 -3.80 -19.45
C ALA A 82 -5.18 -5.00 -20.42
N LYS A 83 -4.24 -5.94 -20.27
CA LYS A 83 -4.12 -7.15 -21.10
C LYS A 83 -4.86 -8.35 -20.52
N ASN A 84 -5.49 -8.23 -19.35
CA ASN A 84 -6.14 -9.34 -18.68
C ASN A 84 -7.67 -9.19 -18.70
N PRO A 85 -8.40 -9.92 -19.58
CA PRO A 85 -9.86 -9.80 -19.73
C PRO A 85 -10.63 -10.09 -18.44
N ARG A 86 -10.10 -10.97 -17.56
CA ARG A 86 -10.71 -11.33 -16.28
C ARG A 86 -10.83 -10.12 -15.35
N PHE A 87 -9.94 -9.14 -15.48
CA PHE A 87 -9.87 -7.97 -14.61
C PHE A 87 -10.18 -6.65 -15.34
N SER A 88 -10.73 -6.72 -16.57
CA SER A 88 -11.03 -5.54 -17.39
C SER A 88 -11.96 -4.51 -16.74
N LYS A 89 -12.78 -4.95 -15.77
CA LYS A 89 -13.67 -4.06 -14.99
C LYS A 89 -13.02 -3.45 -13.75
N ARG A 90 -11.77 -3.81 -13.42
CA ARG A 90 -11.09 -3.21 -12.26
C ARG A 90 -10.62 -1.81 -12.60
N PRO A 91 -10.87 -0.81 -11.73
CA PRO A 91 -10.30 0.51 -11.91
C PRO A 91 -8.78 0.44 -11.89
N PRO A 92 -8.11 0.91 -12.96
CA PRO A 92 -6.64 0.87 -13.01
C PRO A 92 -6.00 1.84 -12.02
N ASP A 93 -6.68 2.94 -11.72
CA ASP A 93 -6.18 3.96 -10.81
C ASP A 93 -7.25 4.32 -9.76
N LEU A 94 -6.92 4.13 -8.49
CA LEU A 94 -7.72 4.52 -7.33
C LEU A 94 -6.91 5.47 -6.42
N THR A 95 -6.19 6.39 -7.02
CA THR A 95 -5.46 7.42 -6.30
C THR A 95 -6.32 8.66 -6.11
N PHE A 96 -6.08 9.39 -5.02
CA PHE A 96 -6.78 10.62 -4.68
C PHE A 96 -5.87 11.83 -4.81
N ASP A 97 -6.43 12.94 -5.22
CA ASP A 97 -5.81 14.24 -5.04
C ASP A 97 -6.01 14.70 -3.59
N THR A 98 -4.91 14.75 -2.85
CA THR A 98 -4.88 15.22 -1.44
C THR A 98 -4.41 16.67 -1.33
N SER A 99 -4.18 17.36 -2.44
CA SER A 99 -3.58 18.71 -2.49
C SER A 99 -4.40 19.77 -1.75
N THR A 100 -5.74 19.60 -1.69
CA THR A 100 -6.65 20.53 -1.00
C THR A 100 -6.38 20.68 0.50
N LEU A 101 -5.75 19.66 1.12
CA LEU A 101 -5.38 19.65 2.53
C LEU A 101 -3.90 19.93 2.78
N GLN A 102 -3.07 19.93 1.73
CA GLN A 102 -1.65 20.22 1.87
C GLN A 102 -1.45 21.65 2.37
N GLY A 103 -0.64 21.81 3.42
CA GLY A 103 -0.38 23.09 4.06
C GLY A 103 -1.47 23.57 5.03
N ARG A 104 -2.66 22.95 5.04
CA ARG A 104 -3.73 23.28 6.00
C ARG A 104 -3.64 22.47 7.29
N LEU A 105 -3.12 21.24 7.21
CA LEU A 105 -2.97 20.33 8.34
C LEU A 105 -1.49 20.18 8.71
N LYS A 106 -1.25 19.85 9.98
CA LYS A 106 0.09 19.44 10.48
C LYS A 106 0.37 17.99 10.05
N THR A 107 -0.63 17.12 10.15
CA THR A 107 -0.56 15.75 9.68
C THR A 107 -0.24 15.72 8.18
N ARG A 108 0.71 14.90 7.80
CA ARG A 108 1.14 14.71 6.42
C ARG A 108 0.83 13.29 5.96
N PRO A 109 0.45 13.07 4.69
CA PRO A 109 0.38 11.74 4.13
C PRO A 109 1.71 11.00 4.26
N THR A 110 1.72 9.87 4.95
CA THR A 110 2.92 9.03 5.11
C THR A 110 3.28 8.38 3.79
N SER A 111 4.56 8.39 3.42
CA SER A 111 5.03 7.65 2.26
C SER A 111 4.93 6.14 2.51
N PHE A 112 4.83 5.35 1.43
CA PHE A 112 4.82 3.89 1.58
C PHE A 112 6.16 3.37 2.10
N THR A 113 7.26 3.99 1.70
CA THR A 113 8.60 3.65 2.18
C THR A 113 8.71 3.82 3.69
N ASP A 114 8.25 4.97 4.23
CA ASP A 114 8.27 5.22 5.67
C ASP A 114 7.33 4.26 6.43
N HIS A 115 6.23 3.87 5.79
CA HIS A 115 5.31 2.89 6.37
C HIS A 115 5.92 1.48 6.46
N LEU A 116 6.80 1.10 5.53
CA LEU A 116 7.46 -0.21 5.55
C LEU A 116 8.18 -0.47 6.88
N ASP A 117 8.83 0.55 7.45
CA ASP A 117 9.58 0.43 8.70
C ASP A 117 8.70 0.03 9.91
N SER A 118 7.39 0.26 9.83
CA SER A 118 6.42 -0.16 10.83
C SER A 118 5.86 -1.57 10.61
N LEU A 119 6.08 -2.17 9.43
CA LEU A 119 5.57 -3.49 9.11
C LEU A 119 6.43 -4.58 9.75
N ILE A 120 5.76 -5.58 10.29
CA ILE A 120 6.39 -6.76 10.88
C ILE A 120 5.92 -8.02 10.16
N VAL A 121 6.74 -9.07 10.17
CA VAL A 121 6.31 -10.39 9.70
C VAL A 121 5.14 -10.85 10.56
N PRO A 122 3.97 -11.17 9.97
CA PRO A 122 2.81 -11.63 10.72
C PRO A 122 3.13 -12.91 11.49
N LYS A 123 2.59 -13.01 12.71
CA LYS A 123 2.96 -14.08 13.67
C LYS A 123 2.90 -15.48 13.05
N GLN A 124 1.86 -15.76 12.26
CA GLN A 124 1.64 -17.07 11.62
C GLN A 124 2.65 -17.43 10.54
N PHE A 125 3.48 -16.48 10.07
CA PHE A 125 4.50 -16.71 9.04
C PHE A 125 5.93 -16.58 9.56
N ARG A 126 6.15 -16.36 10.85
CA ARG A 126 7.49 -16.15 11.43
C ARG A 126 8.39 -17.37 11.30
N ASP A 127 7.86 -18.54 11.58
CA ASP A 127 8.64 -19.79 11.50
C ASP A 127 9.08 -20.06 10.06
N TRP A 128 8.18 -19.88 9.09
CA TRP A 128 8.52 -19.97 7.68
C TRP A 128 9.57 -18.92 7.29
N TYR A 129 9.39 -17.67 7.69
CA TYR A 129 10.31 -16.59 7.35
C TYR A 129 11.72 -16.81 7.92
N HIS A 130 11.84 -17.34 9.13
CA HIS A 130 13.12 -17.66 9.74
C HIS A 130 13.78 -18.94 9.18
N SER A 131 13.06 -19.72 8.39
CA SER A 131 13.58 -20.91 7.72
C SER A 131 14.17 -20.62 6.32
N LEU A 132 14.04 -19.40 5.81
CA LEU A 132 14.62 -18.96 4.54
C LEU A 132 16.11 -18.64 4.65
#